data_98c0513ca3838a422dd850da8277dc1c
#
_entry.id   98c0513ca3838a422dd850da8277dc1c
#
_cell.length_a   1.000
_cell.length_b   1.000
_cell.length_c   1.000
_cell.angle_alpha   90.00
_cell.angle_beta   90.00
_cell.angle_gamma   90.00
#
_symmetry.space_group_name_H-M   'P 1'
#
loop_
_entity.id
_entity.type
_entity.pdbx_description
1 polymer ?
#
loop_
_entity_poly.entity_id
_entity_poly.type
_entity_poly.pdbx_seq_one_letter_code
_entity_poly.pdbx_strand_id
1 'polypeptide(L)'
;MIDLLDTTIVALQEAMDQKEITARELVLFYLSRIAQIDQCEGGLNAVLEVNPDALFIADMLDEERQQGRVRSSLHGIPIMLKDTINTADKMHTSAGSLALAGNLAPYDAHVVTRLREAGAIILGKTNMTEFANFMGENMPAGYSSRGGQVISPYNRDCTPSGSSTGSAVAVAARLCRGGN
;
A
#
# COMPACT_ATOMS: atom_id res chain seq x y z
N MET A 1 -21.74 6.91 -11.37
CA MET A 1 -20.25 6.74 -11.37
C MET A 1 -19.75 7.02 -9.96
N ILE A 2 -19.14 6.04 -9.31
CA ILE A 2 -18.66 6.15 -7.93
C ILE A 2 -17.44 7.10 -7.86
N ASP A 3 -17.40 7.96 -6.82
CA ASP A 3 -16.20 8.75 -6.52
C ASP A 3 -15.20 7.89 -5.75
N LEU A 4 -14.16 7.40 -6.44
CA LEU A 4 -13.14 6.54 -5.86
C LEU A 4 -12.24 7.25 -4.84
N LEU A 5 -12.26 8.58 -4.80
CA LEU A 5 -11.44 9.34 -3.84
C LEU A 5 -12.09 9.41 -2.46
N ASP A 6 -13.41 9.50 -2.40
CA ASP A 6 -14.16 9.74 -1.16
C ASP A 6 -15.18 8.63 -0.83
N THR A 7 -14.92 7.40 -1.30
CA THR A 7 -15.78 6.25 -1.04
C THR A 7 -15.33 5.45 0.19
N THR A 8 -16.18 4.62 0.73
CA THR A 8 -15.88 3.67 1.81
C THR A 8 -15.62 2.27 1.25
N ILE A 9 -15.03 1.38 2.06
CA ILE A 9 -14.87 -0.04 1.68
C ILE A 9 -16.25 -0.67 1.42
N VAL A 10 -17.25 -0.34 2.22
CA VAL A 10 -18.63 -0.84 2.03
C VAL A 10 -19.18 -0.41 0.67
N ALA A 11 -19.09 0.86 0.33
CA ALA A 11 -19.56 1.37 -0.96
C ALA A 11 -18.77 0.79 -2.16
N LEU A 12 -17.46 0.49 -1.98
CA LEU A 12 -16.68 -0.21 -3.00
C LEU A 12 -17.17 -1.64 -3.20
N GLN A 13 -17.51 -2.37 -2.12
CA GLN A 13 -18.07 -3.71 -2.22
C GLN A 13 -19.43 -3.70 -2.95
N GLU A 14 -20.30 -2.76 -2.60
CA GLU A 14 -21.59 -2.57 -3.26
C GLU A 14 -21.42 -2.29 -4.77
N ALA A 15 -20.48 -1.39 -5.13
CA ALA A 15 -20.19 -1.08 -6.52
C ALA A 15 -19.61 -2.28 -7.30
N MET A 16 -18.77 -3.10 -6.66
CA MET A 16 -18.26 -4.33 -7.26
C MET A 16 -19.37 -5.36 -7.46
N ASP A 17 -20.30 -5.50 -6.52
CA ASP A 17 -21.44 -6.41 -6.61
C ASP A 17 -22.42 -5.97 -7.71
N GLN A 18 -22.57 -4.66 -7.91
CA GLN A 18 -23.36 -4.06 -8.99
C GLN A 18 -22.61 -4.04 -10.34
N LYS A 19 -21.36 -4.50 -10.37
CA LYS A 19 -20.48 -4.50 -11.57
C LYS A 19 -20.20 -3.08 -12.11
N GLU A 20 -20.25 -2.07 -11.26
CA GLU A 20 -19.88 -0.70 -11.62
C GLU A 20 -18.38 -0.50 -11.67
N ILE A 21 -17.62 -1.32 -10.92
CA ILE A 21 -16.17 -1.34 -10.89
C ILE A 21 -15.67 -2.76 -10.62
N THR A 22 -14.48 -3.09 -11.10
CA THR A 22 -13.76 -4.33 -10.78
C THR A 22 -12.60 -4.07 -9.83
N ALA A 23 -12.11 -5.11 -9.16
CA ALA A 23 -10.90 -5.01 -8.34
C ALA A 23 -9.69 -4.58 -9.19
N ARG A 24 -9.61 -5.07 -10.44
CA ARG A 24 -8.58 -4.66 -11.40
C ARG A 24 -8.62 -3.16 -11.70
N GLU A 25 -9.79 -2.61 -11.98
CA GLU A 25 -9.94 -1.17 -12.25
C GLU A 25 -9.57 -0.33 -11.03
N LEU A 26 -9.93 -0.79 -9.84
CA LEU A 26 -9.57 -0.14 -8.58
C LEU A 26 -8.04 -0.16 -8.35
N VAL A 27 -7.36 -1.27 -8.64
CA VAL A 27 -5.89 -1.35 -8.59
C VAL A 27 -5.26 -0.39 -9.60
N LEU A 28 -5.73 -0.37 -10.86
CA LEU A 28 -5.24 0.55 -11.89
C LEU A 28 -5.40 2.02 -11.48
N PHE A 29 -6.54 2.36 -10.87
CA PHE A 29 -6.79 3.70 -10.35
C PHE A 29 -5.72 4.12 -9.32
N TYR A 30 -5.42 3.27 -8.32
CA TYR A 30 -4.41 3.59 -7.32
C TYR A 30 -2.99 3.58 -7.88
N LEU A 31 -2.65 2.66 -8.80
CA LEU A 31 -1.34 2.68 -9.47
C LEU A 31 -1.11 3.98 -10.26
N SER A 32 -2.14 4.46 -10.97
CA SER A 32 -2.09 5.75 -11.67
C SER A 32 -1.87 6.91 -10.70
N ARG A 33 -2.55 6.92 -9.55
CA ARG A 33 -2.36 7.94 -8.53
C ARG A 33 -0.96 7.91 -7.92
N ILE A 34 -0.42 6.73 -7.63
CA ILE A 34 0.95 6.56 -7.14
C ILE A 34 1.93 7.18 -8.13
N ALA A 35 1.79 6.87 -9.42
CA ALA A 35 2.67 7.41 -10.45
C ALA A 35 2.58 8.95 -10.56
N GLN A 36 1.37 9.52 -10.42
CA GLN A 36 1.13 10.95 -10.63
C GLN A 36 1.42 11.82 -9.41
N ILE A 37 1.30 11.30 -8.21
CA ILE A 37 1.33 12.08 -6.97
C ILE A 37 2.51 11.70 -6.08
N ASP A 38 2.89 10.43 -6.09
CA ASP A 38 3.89 9.89 -5.16
C ASP A 38 5.28 9.76 -5.80
N GLN A 39 5.34 9.15 -6.97
CA GLN A 39 6.60 8.80 -7.67
C GLN A 39 6.97 9.76 -8.80
N CYS A 40 6.36 10.93 -8.86
CA CYS A 40 6.74 12.00 -9.77
C CYS A 40 7.80 12.92 -9.17
N GLU A 41 8.36 13.81 -9.98
CA GLU A 41 9.26 14.86 -9.48
C GLU A 41 8.54 15.73 -8.43
N GLY A 42 9.14 15.86 -7.25
CA GLY A 42 8.53 16.54 -6.12
C GLY A 42 7.33 15.79 -5.49
N GLY A 43 7.17 14.51 -5.76
CA GLY A 43 6.13 13.66 -5.20
C GLY A 43 6.21 13.44 -3.69
N LEU A 44 5.27 12.66 -3.14
CA LEU A 44 5.16 12.45 -1.70
C LEU A 44 6.15 11.41 -1.16
N ASN A 45 6.66 10.51 -2.02
CA ASN A 45 7.63 9.48 -1.66
C ASN A 45 7.18 8.55 -0.53
N ALA A 46 5.87 8.28 -0.48
CA ALA A 46 5.24 7.43 0.53
C ALA A 46 5.33 5.94 0.19
N VAL A 47 5.49 5.61 -1.10
CA VAL A 47 5.53 4.22 -1.61
C VAL A 47 6.96 3.84 -1.95
N LEU A 48 7.47 2.78 -1.34
CA LEU A 48 8.80 2.23 -1.63
C LEU A 48 8.79 1.27 -2.82
N GLU A 49 7.76 0.45 -2.89
CA GLU A 49 7.69 -0.63 -3.86
C GLU A 49 6.24 -0.99 -4.15
N VAL A 50 5.91 -1.17 -5.41
CA VAL A 50 4.60 -1.65 -5.86
C VAL A 50 4.67 -3.15 -6.10
N ASN A 51 3.64 -3.88 -5.72
CA ASN A 51 3.53 -5.31 -5.98
C ASN A 51 3.39 -5.59 -7.49
N PRO A 52 4.36 -6.25 -8.12
CA PRO A 52 4.31 -6.54 -9.55
C PRO A 52 3.16 -7.48 -9.94
N ASP A 53 2.63 -8.24 -8.98
CA ASP A 53 1.55 -9.18 -9.21
C ASP A 53 0.16 -8.62 -8.84
N ALA A 54 0.06 -7.35 -8.43
CA ALA A 54 -1.20 -6.77 -7.94
C ALA A 54 -2.36 -6.88 -8.93
N LEU A 55 -2.11 -6.62 -10.22
CA LEU A 55 -3.14 -6.73 -11.27
C LEU A 55 -3.56 -8.18 -11.51
N PHE A 56 -2.63 -9.12 -11.43
CA PHE A 56 -2.90 -10.54 -11.61
C PHE A 56 -3.76 -11.08 -10.46
N ILE A 57 -3.44 -10.66 -9.23
CA ILE A 57 -4.22 -11.00 -8.04
C ILE A 57 -5.63 -10.39 -8.14
N ALA A 58 -5.75 -9.16 -8.64
CA ALA A 58 -7.03 -8.51 -8.84
C ALA A 58 -7.91 -9.28 -9.83
N ASP A 59 -7.35 -9.71 -10.96
CA ASP A 59 -8.07 -10.54 -11.96
C ASP A 59 -8.60 -11.83 -11.34
N MET A 60 -7.77 -12.54 -10.56
CA MET A 60 -8.20 -13.77 -9.87
C MET A 60 -9.34 -13.51 -8.88
N LEU A 61 -9.31 -12.42 -8.14
CA LEU A 61 -10.36 -12.08 -7.18
C LEU A 61 -11.64 -11.62 -7.89
N ASP A 62 -11.54 -10.94 -9.03
CA ASP A 62 -12.70 -10.62 -9.88
C ASP A 62 -13.36 -11.89 -10.43
N GLU A 63 -12.58 -12.90 -10.84
CA GLU A 63 -13.10 -14.21 -11.25
C GLU A 63 -13.79 -14.94 -10.09
N GLU A 64 -13.20 -14.92 -8.89
CA GLU A 64 -13.84 -15.51 -7.70
C GLU A 64 -15.18 -14.84 -7.40
N ARG A 65 -15.27 -13.50 -7.48
CA ARG A 65 -16.53 -12.76 -7.28
C ARG A 65 -17.57 -13.15 -8.33
N GLN A 66 -17.19 -13.25 -9.61
CA GLN A 66 -18.10 -13.69 -10.68
C GLN A 66 -18.68 -15.09 -10.44
N GLN A 67 -17.92 -15.94 -9.75
CA GLN A 67 -18.34 -17.29 -9.33
C GLN A 67 -19.11 -17.30 -7.99
N GLY A 68 -19.44 -16.12 -7.43
CA GLY A 68 -20.14 -15.99 -6.15
C GLY A 68 -19.28 -16.26 -4.92
N ARG A 69 -17.96 -16.27 -5.05
CA ARG A 69 -17.00 -16.54 -3.97
C ARG A 69 -16.36 -15.25 -3.48
N VAL A 70 -17.07 -14.51 -2.64
CA VAL A 70 -16.55 -13.34 -1.96
C VAL A 70 -16.03 -13.75 -0.58
N ARG A 71 -14.73 -13.55 -0.32
CA ARG A 71 -14.08 -14.06 0.91
C ARG A 71 -14.43 -13.24 2.15
N SER A 72 -14.47 -11.92 2.04
CA SER A 72 -14.82 -10.99 3.14
C SER A 72 -15.12 -9.59 2.60
N SER A 73 -15.37 -8.62 3.49
CA SER A 73 -15.48 -7.20 3.15
C SER A 73 -14.19 -6.59 2.57
N LEU A 74 -13.05 -7.28 2.66
CA LEU A 74 -11.78 -6.84 2.06
C LEU A 74 -11.51 -7.48 0.69
N HIS A 75 -12.41 -8.32 0.19
CA HIS A 75 -12.21 -9.02 -1.09
C HIS A 75 -12.08 -8.04 -2.26
N GLY A 76 -10.91 -8.02 -2.91
CA GLY A 76 -10.60 -7.11 -4.01
C GLY A 76 -10.18 -5.69 -3.58
N ILE A 77 -10.02 -5.42 -2.28
CA ILE A 77 -9.63 -4.10 -1.77
C ILE A 77 -8.10 -3.97 -1.73
N PRO A 78 -7.51 -2.97 -2.44
CA PRO A 78 -6.08 -2.70 -2.39
C PRO A 78 -5.68 -2.01 -1.08
N ILE A 79 -4.69 -2.59 -0.41
CA ILE A 79 -4.08 -2.07 0.81
C ILE A 79 -2.57 -2.03 0.67
N MET A 80 -1.91 -1.19 1.46
CA MET A 80 -0.46 -1.10 1.53
C MET A 80 0.06 -1.52 2.88
N LEU A 81 1.28 -2.04 2.91
CA LEU A 81 1.93 -2.51 4.11
C LEU A 81 3.24 -1.75 4.35
N LYS A 82 3.50 -1.41 5.61
CA LYS A 82 4.79 -0.85 6.01
C LYS A 82 5.93 -1.81 5.68
N ASP A 83 7.05 -1.28 5.24
CA ASP A 83 8.21 -2.07 4.77
C ASP A 83 8.92 -2.92 5.85
N THR A 84 8.44 -2.90 7.09
CA THR A 84 8.84 -3.85 8.14
C THR A 84 8.03 -5.14 8.17
N ILE A 85 6.91 -5.20 7.42
CA ILE A 85 5.98 -6.33 7.45
C ILE A 85 6.39 -7.32 6.37
N ASN A 86 6.75 -8.53 6.75
CA ASN A 86 7.16 -9.58 5.83
C ASN A 86 6.04 -10.00 4.88
N THR A 87 6.37 -10.06 3.59
CA THR A 87 5.53 -10.63 2.54
C THR A 87 6.34 -11.66 1.75
N ALA A 88 5.87 -12.90 1.71
CA ALA A 88 6.51 -14.00 0.95
C ALA A 88 6.08 -13.95 -0.52
N ASP A 89 6.49 -12.90 -1.22
CA ASP A 89 6.19 -12.66 -2.63
C ASP A 89 7.41 -12.00 -3.31
N LYS A 90 7.20 -11.31 -4.41
CA LYS A 90 8.27 -10.64 -5.17
C LYS A 90 8.68 -9.29 -4.57
N MET A 91 7.96 -8.78 -3.57
CA MET A 91 8.30 -7.54 -2.89
C MET A 91 9.36 -7.77 -1.81
N HIS A 92 10.21 -6.78 -1.63
CA HIS A 92 11.25 -6.79 -0.60
C HIS A 92 10.71 -6.29 0.75
N THR A 93 11.33 -6.74 1.82
CA THR A 93 11.09 -6.26 3.19
C THR A 93 12.41 -5.77 3.75
N SER A 94 12.59 -4.46 3.82
CA SER A 94 13.89 -3.86 4.11
C SER A 94 13.94 -2.99 5.37
N ALA A 95 12.81 -2.76 6.03
CA ALA A 95 12.69 -1.80 7.13
C ALA A 95 13.18 -0.38 6.74
N GLY A 96 13.06 -0.02 5.47
CA GLY A 96 13.54 1.23 4.89
C GLY A 96 15.05 1.26 4.63
N SER A 97 15.79 0.20 4.95
CA SER A 97 17.26 0.18 4.83
C SER A 97 17.74 -0.24 3.45
N LEU A 98 18.64 0.55 2.88
CA LEU A 98 19.32 0.22 1.63
C LEU A 98 20.17 -1.07 1.77
N ALA A 99 20.70 -1.34 2.94
CA ALA A 99 21.46 -2.58 3.21
C ALA A 99 20.61 -3.85 3.08
N LEU A 100 19.28 -3.73 3.26
CA LEU A 100 18.32 -4.81 3.14
C LEU A 100 17.45 -4.71 1.87
N ALA A 101 17.79 -3.84 0.92
CA ALA A 101 16.98 -3.58 -0.27
C ALA A 101 16.70 -4.83 -1.12
N GLY A 102 17.56 -5.85 -1.08
CA GLY A 102 17.38 -7.13 -1.78
C GLY A 102 16.80 -8.25 -0.91
N ASN A 103 16.32 -7.96 0.30
CA ASN A 103 15.83 -9.00 1.22
C ASN A 103 14.40 -9.42 0.87
N LEU A 104 14.25 -10.65 0.38
CA LEU A 104 12.95 -11.32 0.19
C LEU A 104 12.62 -12.14 1.44
N ALA A 105 11.48 -11.87 2.03
CA ALA A 105 11.05 -12.59 3.23
C ALA A 105 10.65 -14.04 2.90
N PRO A 106 11.10 -15.05 3.69
CA PRO A 106 10.79 -16.45 3.41
C PRO A 106 9.35 -16.86 3.79
N TYR A 107 8.63 -16.01 4.51
CA TYR A 107 7.25 -16.28 4.95
C TYR A 107 6.48 -14.97 5.12
N ASP A 108 5.16 -15.03 4.97
CA ASP A 108 4.27 -13.93 5.28
C ASP A 108 4.20 -13.70 6.81
N ALA A 109 4.19 -12.44 7.23
CA ALA A 109 3.76 -12.11 8.58
C ALA A 109 2.31 -12.56 8.80
N HIS A 110 1.95 -12.92 10.04
CA HIS A 110 0.60 -13.42 10.34
C HIS A 110 -0.52 -12.49 9.83
N VAL A 111 -0.38 -11.19 9.99
CA VAL A 111 -1.33 -10.21 9.46
C VAL A 111 -1.47 -10.28 7.94
N VAL A 112 -0.38 -10.53 7.20
CA VAL A 112 -0.39 -10.65 5.73
C VAL A 112 -1.15 -11.91 5.31
N THR A 113 -0.89 -13.04 5.97
CA THR A 113 -1.65 -14.28 5.74
C THR A 113 -3.15 -14.03 5.92
N ARG A 114 -3.54 -13.39 7.02
CA ARG A 114 -4.96 -13.07 7.28
C ARG A 114 -5.58 -12.13 6.25
N LEU A 115 -4.82 -11.13 5.80
CA LEU A 115 -5.29 -10.20 4.77
C LEU A 115 -5.49 -10.90 3.41
N ARG A 116 -4.55 -11.76 3.01
CA ARG A 116 -4.68 -12.56 1.77
C ARG A 116 -5.85 -13.54 1.84
N GLU A 117 -6.03 -14.22 2.98
CA GLU A 117 -7.20 -15.09 3.22
C GLU A 117 -8.51 -14.31 3.12
N ALA A 118 -8.56 -13.08 3.61
CA ALA A 118 -9.70 -12.19 3.50
C ALA A 118 -9.94 -11.65 2.08
N GLY A 119 -9.02 -11.90 1.14
CA GLY A 119 -9.11 -11.44 -0.25
C GLY A 119 -8.61 -10.01 -0.47
N ALA A 120 -7.86 -9.42 0.47
CA ALA A 120 -7.22 -8.13 0.25
C ALA A 120 -6.08 -8.25 -0.77
N ILE A 121 -5.89 -7.20 -1.58
CA ILE A 121 -4.79 -7.09 -2.52
C ILE A 121 -3.68 -6.29 -1.84
N ILE A 122 -2.53 -6.92 -1.59
CA ILE A 122 -1.35 -6.18 -1.12
C ILE A 122 -0.79 -5.41 -2.31
N LEU A 123 -1.06 -4.10 -2.34
CA LEU A 123 -0.71 -3.23 -3.47
C LEU A 123 0.76 -2.85 -3.48
N GLY A 124 1.40 -2.78 -2.31
CA GLY A 124 2.80 -2.39 -2.22
C GLY A 124 3.32 -2.22 -0.80
N LYS A 125 4.57 -1.80 -0.72
CA LYS A 125 5.28 -1.45 0.53
C LYS A 125 5.37 0.06 0.68
N THR A 126 5.08 0.55 1.88
CA THR A 126 5.18 1.98 2.19
C THR A 126 6.51 2.31 2.83
N ASN A 127 7.01 3.49 2.50
CA ASN A 127 8.20 4.08 3.09
C ASN A 127 7.99 4.37 4.59
N MET A 128 9.08 4.49 5.32
CA MET A 128 9.05 4.59 6.77
C MET A 128 10.30 5.31 7.30
N THR A 129 10.30 5.70 8.56
CA THR A 129 11.56 6.02 9.22
C THR A 129 12.38 4.74 9.35
N GLU A 130 13.62 4.75 8.84
CA GLU A 130 14.49 3.57 8.80
C GLU A 130 14.59 2.87 10.16
N PHE A 131 14.44 1.53 10.17
CA PHE A 131 14.40 0.70 11.39
C PHE A 131 13.50 1.26 12.50
N ALA A 132 12.39 1.94 12.13
CA ALA A 132 11.45 2.56 13.07
C ALA A 132 12.12 3.57 14.03
N ASN A 133 13.18 4.24 13.59
CA ASN A 133 13.98 5.21 14.34
C ASN A 133 14.90 4.63 15.43
N PHE A 134 15.25 3.33 15.33
CA PHE A 134 16.17 2.68 16.26
C PHE A 134 17.67 2.82 15.88
N MET A 135 17.98 3.45 14.74
CA MET A 135 19.35 3.58 14.21
C MET A 135 20.20 4.60 14.94
N GLY A 136 19.61 5.65 15.50
CA GLY A 136 20.35 6.71 16.16
C GLY A 136 19.46 7.82 16.68
N GLU A 137 20.08 8.74 17.44
CA GLU A 137 19.41 9.93 17.92
C GLU A 137 19.25 10.98 16.80
N ASN A 138 18.19 11.76 16.86
CA ASN A 138 17.88 12.86 15.92
C ASN A 138 17.72 12.48 14.45
N MET A 139 17.35 11.24 14.14
CA MET A 139 17.00 10.87 12.79
C MET A 139 15.73 11.61 12.33
N PRO A 140 15.70 12.13 11.09
CA PRO A 140 14.51 12.79 10.57
C PRO A 140 13.37 11.78 10.41
N ALA A 141 12.21 12.11 11.01
CA ALA A 141 11.03 11.26 10.88
C ALA A 141 10.60 11.14 9.43
N GLY A 142 10.30 9.91 9.00
CA GLY A 142 9.90 9.61 7.62
C GLY A 142 11.05 9.53 6.62
N TYR A 143 12.29 9.54 7.07
CA TYR A 143 13.46 9.32 6.21
C TYR A 143 13.91 7.86 6.27
N SER A 144 14.28 7.34 5.12
CA SER A 144 14.95 6.04 4.99
C SER A 144 16.06 6.09 3.94
N SER A 145 17.12 5.31 4.14
CA SER A 145 18.22 5.26 3.16
C SER A 145 17.79 4.62 1.83
N ARG A 146 16.79 3.73 1.85
CA ARG A 146 16.24 3.10 0.65
C ARG A 146 15.32 4.04 -0.13
N GLY A 147 14.44 4.78 0.55
CA GLY A 147 13.38 5.56 -0.09
C GLY A 147 13.53 7.08 0.03
N GLY A 148 14.47 7.59 0.83
CA GLY A 148 14.57 9.03 1.10
C GLY A 148 13.48 9.56 2.02
N GLN A 149 13.22 10.86 1.96
CA GLN A 149 12.28 11.56 2.83
C GLN A 149 10.85 11.48 2.29
N VAL A 150 9.92 11.02 3.11
CA VAL A 150 8.49 11.13 2.88
C VAL A 150 8.02 12.56 3.13
N ILE A 151 7.18 13.09 2.25
CA ILE A 151 6.67 14.45 2.30
C ILE A 151 5.22 14.46 2.82
N SER A 152 4.90 15.41 3.70
CA SER A 152 3.53 15.60 4.18
C SER A 152 2.61 16.08 3.03
N PRO A 153 1.43 15.45 2.82
CA PRO A 153 0.50 15.86 1.78
C PRO A 153 -0.24 17.16 2.11
N TYR A 154 -0.19 17.62 3.36
CA TYR A 154 -0.88 18.81 3.82
C TYR A 154 0.01 20.06 3.85
N ASN A 155 1.25 19.90 4.29
CA ASN A 155 2.23 20.98 4.32
C ASN A 155 3.63 20.38 4.16
N ARG A 156 4.31 20.75 3.08
CA ARG A 156 5.63 20.20 2.72
C ARG A 156 6.74 20.59 3.69
N ASP A 157 6.58 21.68 4.44
CA ASP A 157 7.55 22.16 5.43
C ASP A 157 7.38 21.47 6.80
N CYS A 158 6.30 20.68 6.97
CA CYS A 158 6.04 19.95 8.20
C CYS A 158 6.53 18.52 8.12
N THR A 159 7.10 18.04 9.23
CA THR A 159 7.40 16.62 9.36
C THR A 159 6.12 15.78 9.30
N PRO A 160 6.07 14.72 8.50
CA PRO A 160 4.93 13.81 8.47
C PRO A 160 4.91 12.83 9.66
N SER A 161 5.81 13.04 10.67
CA SER A 161 5.98 12.14 11.81
C SER A 161 6.42 10.71 11.38
N GLY A 162 6.27 9.72 12.22
CA GLY A 162 6.72 8.34 11.93
C GLY A 162 6.49 7.37 13.09
N SER A 163 6.99 6.19 12.95
CA SER A 163 7.80 5.59 11.87
C SER A 163 6.98 5.05 10.69
N SER A 164 5.64 4.91 10.78
CA SER A 164 4.76 4.45 9.70
C SER A 164 4.36 5.60 8.76
N THR A 165 5.30 6.46 8.43
CA THR A 165 5.11 7.72 7.71
C THR A 165 4.46 7.50 6.34
N GLY A 166 5.03 6.62 5.53
CA GLY A 166 4.49 6.34 4.20
C GLY A 166 3.08 5.76 4.25
N SER A 167 2.76 4.91 5.24
CA SER A 167 1.40 4.38 5.40
C SER A 167 0.39 5.50 5.68
N ALA A 168 0.71 6.41 6.61
CA ALA A 168 -0.15 7.54 6.92
C ALA A 168 -0.33 8.48 5.73
N VAL A 169 0.77 8.81 5.04
CA VAL A 169 0.75 9.68 3.85
C VAL A 169 0.00 9.01 2.68
N ALA A 170 0.21 7.72 2.44
CA ALA A 170 -0.50 6.99 1.39
C ALA A 170 -2.01 7.01 1.58
N VAL A 171 -2.50 6.82 2.80
CA VAL A 171 -3.94 6.91 3.11
C VAL A 171 -4.43 8.34 3.00
N ALA A 172 -3.71 9.32 3.56
CA ALA A 172 -4.09 10.74 3.51
C ALA A 172 -4.16 11.29 2.08
N ALA A 173 -3.22 10.87 1.21
CA ALA A 173 -3.19 11.22 -0.21
C ALA A 173 -4.07 10.32 -1.10
N ARG A 174 -4.79 9.38 -0.50
CA ARG A 174 -5.65 8.42 -1.22
C ARG A 174 -4.90 7.62 -2.30
N LEU A 175 -3.74 7.09 -1.94
CA LEU A 175 -2.94 6.19 -2.79
C LEU A 175 -3.33 4.72 -2.60
N CYS A 176 -4.13 4.43 -1.61
CA CYS A 176 -4.75 3.13 -1.31
C CYS A 176 -5.97 3.32 -0.41
N ARG A 177 -6.71 2.26 -0.14
CA ARG A 177 -7.89 2.31 0.77
C ARG A 177 -7.55 2.06 2.23
N GLY A 178 -6.46 1.40 2.50
CA GLY A 178 -5.97 1.13 3.86
C GLY A 178 -4.45 1.00 3.85
N GLY A 179 -3.84 1.36 4.97
CA GLY A 179 -2.41 1.20 5.20
C GLY A 179 -2.17 0.91 6.67
N ASN A 180 -1.16 0.07 6.97
CA ASN A 180 -0.76 -0.28 8.32
C ASN A 180 0.72 0.02 8.52
#